data_7f8bc987a89fd5541e4f570651d66b3a
#
_entry.id   7f8bc987a89fd5541e4f570651d66b3a
#
_cell.length_a   1.000
_cell.length_b   1.000
_cell.length_c   1.000
_cell.angle_alpha   90.00
_cell.angle_beta   90.00
_cell.angle_gamma   90.00
#
_symmetry.space_group_name_H-M   'P 1'
#
loop_
_entity.id
_entity.type
_entity.pdbx_description
1 polymer ?
#
loop_
_entity_poly.entity_id
_entity_poly.type
_entity_poly.pdbx_seq_one_letter_code
_entity_poly.pdbx_strand_id
1 'polypeptide(L)'
;MDWSELQAYMQQAKKYPLLTREEEVALARQIKKGGPEAAVARERFLNANLRLVVSMVGKFKYSPLGVQDLVQEGNIGLMRALTKCDPERGFKFSTYASWWIRQAMTRASQQADAIRIPVHQVDARNQVRKVERYYDHHFDRDPTDEEIVEATGLKPKAVQKARNLPTVGASLDDPTGDGDTTLAAFIEDEDAVDAELAVLVQDLREQSEKILDDLNERDRLIFTLRYGEEPMSLEEIGDKVGLTRERVRQILEKNKVSLRAKARKLGFG
;
A
#
# COMPACT_ATOMS: atom_id res chain seq x y z
N MET A 1 -19.03 -6.13 -11.86
CA MET A 1 -18.39 -7.47 -11.90
C MET A 1 -18.54 -8.01 -13.32
N ASP A 2 -17.45 -8.23 -13.99
CA ASP A 2 -17.46 -8.89 -15.30
C ASP A 2 -17.53 -10.42 -15.12
N TRP A 3 -18.65 -11.00 -15.57
CA TRP A 3 -18.92 -12.44 -15.47
C TRP A 3 -18.39 -13.23 -16.67
N SER A 4 -17.92 -12.55 -17.72
CA SER A 4 -17.37 -13.21 -18.93
C SER A 4 -16.10 -13.99 -18.61
N GLU A 5 -15.21 -13.42 -17.80
CA GLU A 5 -13.97 -14.05 -17.34
C GLU A 5 -14.25 -15.27 -16.46
N LEU A 6 -15.31 -15.22 -15.65
CA LEU A 6 -15.73 -16.35 -14.84
C LEU A 6 -16.24 -17.51 -15.69
N GLN A 7 -16.84 -17.24 -16.86
CA GLN A 7 -17.29 -18.29 -17.77
C GLN A 7 -16.13 -19.11 -18.33
N ALA A 8 -15.03 -18.44 -18.72
CA ALA A 8 -13.83 -19.13 -19.21
C ALA A 8 -13.22 -20.04 -18.13
N TYR A 9 -13.10 -19.53 -16.90
CA TYR A 9 -12.64 -20.32 -15.76
C TYR A 9 -13.56 -21.50 -15.46
N MET A 10 -14.88 -21.29 -15.50
CA MET A 10 -15.88 -22.37 -15.30
C MET A 10 -15.79 -23.46 -16.38
N GLN A 11 -15.52 -23.10 -17.64
CA GLN A 11 -15.31 -24.08 -18.70
C GLN A 11 -14.09 -24.96 -18.42
N GLN A 12 -13.02 -24.37 -17.91
CA GLN A 12 -11.82 -25.15 -17.50
C GLN A 12 -12.13 -26.04 -16.30
N ALA A 13 -12.79 -25.50 -15.27
CA ALA A 13 -13.14 -26.26 -14.06
C ALA A 13 -14.11 -27.43 -14.36
N LYS A 14 -14.96 -27.32 -15.39
CA LYS A 14 -15.89 -28.39 -15.81
C LYS A 14 -15.16 -29.60 -16.44
N LYS A 15 -13.92 -29.45 -16.91
CA LYS A 15 -13.15 -30.58 -17.48
C LYS A 15 -12.79 -31.63 -16.42
N TYR A 16 -12.79 -31.25 -15.15
CA TYR A 16 -12.50 -32.14 -14.05
C TYR A 16 -13.79 -32.74 -13.47
N PRO A 17 -13.92 -34.08 -13.44
CA PRO A 17 -15.10 -34.74 -12.89
C PRO A 17 -15.18 -34.50 -11.40
N LEU A 18 -16.42 -34.48 -10.87
CA LEU A 18 -16.65 -34.43 -9.44
C LEU A 18 -16.22 -35.73 -8.80
N LEU A 19 -15.61 -35.66 -7.62
CA LEU A 19 -15.20 -36.84 -6.87
C LEU A 19 -16.39 -37.46 -6.14
N THR A 20 -16.42 -38.79 -6.08
CA THR A 20 -17.28 -39.52 -5.16
C THR A 20 -16.72 -39.41 -3.73
N ARG A 21 -17.54 -39.72 -2.73
CA ARG A 21 -17.10 -39.71 -1.33
C ARG A 21 -15.93 -40.63 -1.06
N GLU A 22 -15.94 -41.80 -1.70
CA GLU A 22 -14.85 -42.80 -1.58
C GLU A 22 -13.55 -42.30 -2.18
N GLU A 23 -13.63 -41.63 -3.36
CA GLU A 23 -12.49 -40.98 -4.00
C GLU A 23 -11.95 -39.81 -3.16
N GLU A 24 -12.82 -38.99 -2.57
CA GLU A 24 -12.39 -37.91 -1.64
C GLU A 24 -11.55 -38.46 -0.49
N VAL A 25 -12.03 -39.54 0.17
CA VAL A 25 -11.32 -40.17 1.28
C VAL A 25 -10.01 -40.81 0.81
N ALA A 26 -10.03 -41.54 -0.32
CA ALA A 26 -8.84 -42.19 -0.85
C ALA A 26 -7.73 -41.16 -1.20
N LEU A 27 -8.08 -40.12 -1.93
CA LEU A 27 -7.14 -39.06 -2.30
C LEU A 27 -6.64 -38.28 -1.07
N ALA A 28 -7.51 -37.98 -0.09
CA ALA A 28 -7.10 -37.30 1.13
C ALA A 28 -6.14 -38.14 1.97
N ARG A 29 -6.34 -39.46 2.04
CA ARG A 29 -5.40 -40.38 2.70
C ARG A 29 -4.04 -40.43 1.96
N GLN A 30 -4.06 -40.45 0.62
CA GLN A 30 -2.86 -40.43 -0.19
C GLN A 30 -2.06 -39.15 0.01
N ILE A 31 -2.75 -37.99 0.06
CA ILE A 31 -2.13 -36.68 0.34
C ILE A 31 -1.50 -36.68 1.75
N LYS A 32 -2.19 -37.23 2.76
CA LYS A 32 -1.71 -37.29 4.15
C LYS A 32 -0.50 -38.23 4.30
N LYS A 33 -0.43 -39.30 3.51
CA LYS A 33 0.70 -40.25 3.49
C LYS A 33 1.98 -39.62 2.94
N GLY A 34 1.85 -38.62 2.06
CA GLY A 34 3.01 -37.97 1.43
C GLY A 34 3.64 -38.78 0.30
N GLY A 35 4.81 -38.33 -0.17
CA GLY A 35 5.53 -38.95 -1.28
C GLY A 35 5.19 -38.37 -2.66
N PRO A 36 5.79 -38.89 -3.74
CA PRO A 36 5.67 -38.33 -5.10
C PRO A 36 4.23 -38.34 -5.64
N GLU A 37 3.44 -39.34 -5.24
CA GLU A 37 2.04 -39.47 -5.65
C GLU A 37 1.11 -38.46 -4.92
N ALA A 38 1.50 -37.92 -3.75
CA ALA A 38 0.71 -37.00 -3.01
C ALA A 38 0.49 -35.67 -3.75
N ALA A 39 1.47 -35.24 -4.55
CA ALA A 39 1.35 -34.03 -5.37
C ALA A 39 0.26 -34.18 -6.44
N VAL A 40 0.27 -35.30 -7.14
CA VAL A 40 -0.72 -35.64 -8.19
C VAL A 40 -2.12 -35.79 -7.57
N ALA A 41 -2.21 -36.46 -6.44
CA ALA A 41 -3.47 -36.63 -5.72
C ALA A 41 -4.03 -35.27 -5.26
N ARG A 42 -3.16 -34.38 -4.77
CA ARG A 42 -3.53 -33.01 -4.36
C ARG A 42 -4.06 -32.18 -5.52
N GLU A 43 -3.38 -32.23 -6.66
CA GLU A 43 -3.82 -31.52 -7.85
C GLU A 43 -5.18 -32.02 -8.34
N ARG A 44 -5.36 -33.34 -8.45
CA ARG A 44 -6.64 -33.96 -8.82
C ARG A 44 -7.77 -33.54 -7.85
N PHE A 45 -7.49 -33.57 -6.55
CA PHE A 45 -8.46 -33.20 -5.51
C PHE A 45 -8.87 -31.74 -5.61
N LEU A 46 -7.91 -30.82 -5.78
CA LEU A 46 -8.17 -29.39 -5.91
C LEU A 46 -8.97 -29.08 -7.15
N ASN A 47 -8.52 -29.61 -8.31
CA ASN A 47 -9.17 -29.39 -9.61
C ASN A 47 -10.64 -29.83 -9.61
N ALA A 48 -10.96 -30.97 -9.01
CA ALA A 48 -12.34 -31.46 -8.88
C ALA A 48 -13.24 -30.56 -8.02
N ASN A 49 -12.64 -29.74 -7.12
CA ASN A 49 -13.38 -28.89 -6.19
C ASN A 49 -13.39 -27.39 -6.58
N LEU A 50 -12.77 -26.97 -7.71
CA LEU A 50 -12.76 -25.57 -8.16
C LEU A 50 -14.16 -25.01 -8.37
N ARG A 51 -15.11 -25.85 -8.83
CA ARG A 51 -16.52 -25.47 -9.02
C ARG A 51 -17.19 -25.02 -7.72
N LEU A 52 -16.77 -25.55 -6.58
CA LEU A 52 -17.27 -25.14 -5.27
C LEU A 52 -16.88 -23.68 -4.97
N VAL A 53 -15.63 -23.29 -5.29
CA VAL A 53 -15.14 -21.92 -5.12
C VAL A 53 -15.99 -20.95 -5.92
N VAL A 54 -16.20 -21.24 -7.21
CA VAL A 54 -16.99 -20.39 -8.12
C VAL A 54 -18.41 -20.20 -7.61
N SER A 55 -19.05 -21.27 -7.10
CA SER A 55 -20.41 -21.21 -6.56
C SER A 55 -20.55 -20.23 -5.38
N MET A 56 -19.44 -19.94 -4.69
CA MET A 56 -19.44 -19.04 -3.53
C MET A 56 -19.19 -17.58 -3.90
N VAL A 57 -18.56 -17.29 -5.05
CA VAL A 57 -18.27 -15.91 -5.52
C VAL A 57 -19.53 -15.05 -5.61
N GLY A 58 -20.65 -15.64 -6.02
CA GLY A 58 -21.93 -14.94 -6.13
C GLY A 58 -22.44 -14.30 -4.84
N LYS A 59 -21.92 -14.73 -3.66
CA LYS A 59 -22.25 -14.14 -2.35
C LYS A 59 -21.47 -12.86 -2.06
N PHE A 60 -20.46 -12.55 -2.87
CA PHE A 60 -19.56 -11.40 -2.72
C PHE A 60 -19.78 -10.31 -3.78
N LYS A 61 -21.00 -10.15 -4.25
CA LYS A 61 -21.36 -9.17 -5.32
C LYS A 61 -20.91 -7.74 -5.04
N TYR A 62 -20.84 -7.36 -3.78
CA TYR A 62 -20.48 -6.00 -3.33
C TYR A 62 -19.05 -5.91 -2.80
N SER A 63 -18.22 -6.91 -3.09
CA SER A 63 -16.80 -6.86 -2.76
C SER A 63 -16.08 -5.80 -3.61
N PRO A 64 -15.12 -5.05 -3.05
CA PRO A 64 -14.24 -4.18 -3.84
C PRO A 64 -13.28 -4.97 -4.73
N LEU A 65 -13.09 -6.27 -4.46
CA LEU A 65 -12.25 -7.15 -5.28
C LEU A 65 -12.92 -7.54 -6.59
N GLY A 66 -12.12 -7.67 -7.63
CA GLY A 66 -12.51 -8.27 -8.89
C GLY A 66 -12.93 -9.74 -8.73
N VAL A 67 -13.73 -10.24 -9.69
CA VAL A 67 -14.20 -11.64 -9.67
C VAL A 67 -13.04 -12.63 -9.71
N GLN A 68 -12.00 -12.35 -10.49
CA GLN A 68 -10.80 -13.20 -10.59
C GLN A 68 -10.06 -13.29 -9.27
N ASP A 69 -9.86 -12.15 -8.59
CA ASP A 69 -9.18 -12.09 -7.30
C ASP A 69 -9.97 -12.86 -6.23
N LEU A 70 -11.31 -12.71 -6.22
CA LEU A 70 -12.17 -13.49 -5.33
C LEU A 70 -12.04 -14.99 -5.57
N VAL A 71 -11.97 -15.43 -6.83
CA VAL A 71 -11.77 -16.84 -7.15
C VAL A 71 -10.40 -17.31 -6.66
N GLN A 72 -9.32 -16.54 -6.88
CA GLN A 72 -7.98 -16.94 -6.42
C GLN A 72 -7.88 -16.99 -4.89
N GLU A 73 -8.44 -16.02 -4.19
CA GLU A 73 -8.51 -16.06 -2.73
C GLU A 73 -9.34 -17.25 -2.22
N GLY A 74 -10.42 -17.56 -2.91
CA GLY A 74 -11.21 -18.76 -2.66
C GLY A 74 -10.42 -20.05 -2.88
N ASN A 75 -9.60 -20.12 -3.93
CA ASN A 75 -8.71 -21.24 -4.20
C ASN A 75 -7.65 -21.41 -3.10
N ILE A 76 -7.09 -20.29 -2.59
CA ILE A 76 -6.19 -20.31 -1.43
C ILE A 76 -6.90 -20.89 -0.20
N GLY A 77 -8.17 -20.48 0.02
CA GLY A 77 -9.02 -21.04 1.07
C GLY A 77 -9.24 -22.55 0.91
N LEU A 78 -9.52 -23.00 -0.33
CA LEU A 78 -9.68 -24.42 -0.67
C LEU A 78 -8.40 -25.22 -0.40
N MET A 79 -7.24 -24.70 -0.77
CA MET A 79 -5.94 -25.34 -0.50
C MET A 79 -5.67 -25.48 0.99
N ARG A 80 -6.01 -24.46 1.79
CA ARG A 80 -5.91 -24.49 3.26
C ARG A 80 -6.87 -25.53 3.86
N ALA A 81 -8.09 -25.62 3.32
CA ALA A 81 -9.07 -26.61 3.73
C ALA A 81 -8.54 -28.03 3.52
N LEU A 82 -7.96 -28.30 2.34
CA LEU A 82 -7.39 -29.62 2.03
C LEU A 82 -6.23 -30.01 2.97
N THR A 83 -5.37 -29.05 3.28
CA THR A 83 -4.22 -29.30 4.20
C THR A 83 -4.68 -29.65 5.62
N LYS A 84 -5.82 -29.08 6.07
CA LYS A 84 -6.34 -29.26 7.43
C LYS A 84 -7.48 -30.28 7.54
N CYS A 85 -7.95 -30.82 6.41
CA CYS A 85 -9.04 -31.78 6.37
C CYS A 85 -8.62 -33.11 6.98
N ASP A 86 -9.48 -33.66 7.83
CA ASP A 86 -9.36 -35.00 8.33
C ASP A 86 -10.43 -35.91 7.68
N PRO A 87 -10.01 -36.84 6.78
CA PRO A 87 -10.94 -37.66 6.02
C PRO A 87 -11.71 -38.66 6.89
N GLU A 88 -11.22 -38.96 8.11
CA GLU A 88 -11.84 -39.95 9.00
C GLU A 88 -13.08 -39.42 9.77
N ARG A 89 -13.31 -38.10 9.73
CA ARG A 89 -14.46 -37.48 10.44
C ARG A 89 -15.82 -37.77 9.80
N GLY A 90 -15.88 -38.36 8.64
CA GLY A 90 -17.13 -38.81 8.03
C GLY A 90 -17.99 -37.69 7.39
N PHE A 91 -17.59 -36.42 7.45
CA PHE A 91 -18.29 -35.31 6.78
C PHE A 91 -17.84 -35.13 5.33
N LYS A 92 -18.72 -34.56 4.48
CA LYS A 92 -18.33 -34.18 3.11
C LYS A 92 -17.28 -33.08 3.15
N PHE A 93 -16.27 -33.19 2.28
CA PHE A 93 -15.22 -32.18 2.16
C PHE A 93 -15.80 -30.79 1.88
N SER A 94 -16.81 -30.69 1.00
CA SER A 94 -17.45 -29.44 0.64
C SER A 94 -18.00 -28.65 1.84
N THR A 95 -18.53 -29.33 2.85
CA THR A 95 -19.05 -28.68 4.08
C THR A 95 -17.92 -28.00 4.85
N TYR A 96 -16.79 -28.68 5.01
CA TYR A 96 -15.63 -28.14 5.68
C TYR A 96 -14.92 -27.03 4.84
N ALA A 97 -14.73 -27.29 3.55
CA ALA A 97 -14.06 -26.36 2.64
C ALA A 97 -14.83 -25.04 2.48
N SER A 98 -16.17 -25.07 2.48
CA SER A 98 -17.00 -23.88 2.36
C SER A 98 -16.69 -22.83 3.43
N TRP A 99 -16.35 -23.24 4.64
CA TRP A 99 -15.97 -22.33 5.72
C TRP A 99 -14.63 -21.64 5.41
N TRP A 100 -13.62 -22.40 4.97
CA TRP A 100 -12.29 -21.87 4.64
C TRP A 100 -12.31 -20.95 3.42
N ILE A 101 -13.07 -21.34 2.38
CA ILE A 101 -13.25 -20.54 1.19
C ILE A 101 -13.90 -19.19 1.54
N ARG A 102 -15.01 -19.23 2.30
CA ARG A 102 -15.70 -18.01 2.74
C ARG A 102 -14.78 -17.12 3.58
N GLN A 103 -14.04 -17.70 4.52
CA GLN A 103 -13.12 -16.98 5.39
C GLN A 103 -12.02 -16.29 4.57
N ALA A 104 -11.43 -16.99 3.57
CA ALA A 104 -10.41 -16.42 2.72
C ALA A 104 -10.95 -15.25 1.89
N MET A 105 -12.08 -15.44 1.20
CA MET A 105 -12.73 -14.38 0.40
C MET A 105 -13.13 -13.17 1.25
N THR A 106 -13.71 -13.40 2.45
CA THR A 106 -14.10 -12.31 3.35
C THR A 106 -12.88 -11.51 3.79
N ARG A 107 -11.80 -12.20 4.19
CA ARG A 107 -10.58 -11.55 4.64
C ARG A 107 -9.92 -10.74 3.54
N ALA A 108 -9.86 -11.28 2.33
CA ALA A 108 -9.33 -10.58 1.16
C ALA A 108 -10.16 -9.34 0.82
N SER A 109 -11.49 -9.49 0.81
CA SER A 109 -12.41 -8.38 0.58
C SER A 109 -12.28 -7.25 1.62
N GLN A 110 -12.01 -7.58 2.89
CA GLN A 110 -11.76 -6.59 3.95
C GLN A 110 -10.42 -5.87 3.82
N GLN A 111 -9.47 -6.44 3.10
CA GLN A 111 -8.11 -5.91 2.92
C GLN A 111 -7.89 -5.27 1.54
N ALA A 112 -8.92 -5.22 0.71
CA ALA A 112 -8.85 -4.74 -0.68
C ALA A 112 -8.92 -3.23 -0.82
N ASP A 113 -9.27 -2.49 0.24
CA ASP A 113 -9.32 -1.03 0.20
C ASP A 113 -7.91 -0.44 -0.07
N ALA A 114 -7.83 0.62 -0.90
CA ALA A 114 -6.57 1.30 -1.24
C ALA A 114 -5.81 1.77 0.02
N ILE A 115 -6.54 2.20 1.05
CA ILE A 115 -6.00 2.51 2.37
C ILE A 115 -6.24 1.30 3.27
N ARG A 116 -5.16 0.66 3.73
CA ARG A 116 -5.25 -0.49 4.62
C ARG A 116 -5.86 -0.12 5.97
N ILE A 117 -7.06 -0.64 6.23
CA ILE A 117 -7.76 -0.51 7.51
C ILE A 117 -7.60 -1.82 8.32
N PRO A 118 -7.28 -1.74 9.63
CA PRO A 118 -7.24 -2.92 10.48
C PRO A 118 -8.59 -3.65 10.53
N VAL A 119 -8.57 -4.99 10.47
CA VAL A 119 -9.78 -5.84 10.37
C VAL A 119 -10.81 -5.53 11.47
N HIS A 120 -10.37 -5.32 12.71
CA HIS A 120 -11.28 -4.99 13.81
C HIS A 120 -12.04 -3.67 13.62
N GLN A 121 -11.47 -2.70 12.89
CA GLN A 121 -12.15 -1.44 12.55
C GLN A 121 -13.14 -1.66 11.40
N VAL A 122 -12.80 -2.49 10.42
CA VAL A 122 -13.72 -2.90 9.35
C VAL A 122 -14.92 -3.66 9.93
N ASP A 123 -14.69 -4.56 10.89
CA ASP A 123 -15.76 -5.28 11.57
C ASP A 123 -16.67 -4.35 12.36
N ALA A 124 -16.10 -3.39 13.11
CA ALA A 124 -16.88 -2.36 13.80
C ALA A 124 -17.71 -1.51 12.82
N ARG A 125 -17.11 -1.07 11.69
CA ARG A 125 -17.81 -0.34 10.64
C ARG A 125 -18.99 -1.15 10.06
N ASN A 126 -18.78 -2.45 9.82
CA ASN A 126 -19.81 -3.32 9.29
C ASN A 126 -20.98 -3.52 10.27
N GLN A 127 -20.69 -3.58 11.59
CA GLN A 127 -21.71 -3.64 12.62
C GLN A 127 -22.52 -2.35 12.67
N VAL A 128 -21.86 -1.18 12.67
CA VAL A 128 -22.52 0.14 12.64
C VAL A 128 -23.41 0.25 11.41
N ARG A 129 -22.89 -0.02 10.20
CA ARG A 129 -23.68 0.02 8.95
C ARG A 129 -24.86 -0.94 8.92
N LYS A 130 -24.79 -2.05 9.66
CA LYS A 130 -25.93 -2.97 9.77
C LYS A 130 -27.05 -2.35 10.59
N VAL A 131 -26.72 -1.63 11.66
CA VAL A 131 -27.69 -0.90 12.49
C VAL A 131 -28.27 0.28 11.72
N GLU A 132 -27.43 1.08 11.04
CA GLU A 132 -27.87 2.20 10.20
C GLU A 132 -28.89 1.73 9.15
N ARG A 133 -28.60 0.68 8.40
CA ARG A 133 -29.53 0.10 7.41
C ARG A 133 -30.81 -0.43 8.03
N TYR A 134 -30.75 -0.96 9.27
CA TYR A 134 -31.93 -1.41 9.97
C TYR A 134 -32.85 -0.24 10.33
N TYR A 135 -32.26 0.86 10.82
CA TYR A 135 -33.03 2.06 11.19
C TYR A 135 -33.60 2.80 9.97
N ASP A 136 -32.81 2.94 8.91
CA ASP A 136 -33.24 3.47 7.61
C ASP A 136 -34.46 2.70 7.08
N HIS A 137 -34.39 1.36 7.08
CA HIS A 137 -35.49 0.54 6.55
C HIS A 137 -36.75 0.51 7.42
N HIS A 138 -36.64 0.63 8.74
CA HIS A 138 -37.79 0.47 9.67
C HIS A 138 -38.32 1.79 10.20
N PHE A 139 -37.51 2.80 10.29
CA PHE A 139 -37.83 4.07 10.93
C PHE A 139 -37.67 5.29 10.03
N ASP A 140 -37.12 5.09 8.83
CA ASP A 140 -36.83 6.16 7.84
C ASP A 140 -36.02 7.33 8.46
N ARG A 141 -35.06 6.97 9.32
CA ARG A 141 -34.15 7.89 9.99
C ARG A 141 -32.82 7.23 10.34
N ASP A 142 -31.79 8.04 10.50
CA ASP A 142 -30.50 7.60 11.04
C ASP A 142 -30.57 7.32 12.54
N PRO A 143 -29.90 6.28 13.04
CA PRO A 143 -29.76 6.02 14.47
C PRO A 143 -28.80 7.01 15.13
N THR A 144 -29.07 7.34 16.40
CA THR A 144 -28.12 8.07 17.23
C THR A 144 -26.93 7.22 17.63
N ASP A 145 -25.82 7.85 18.06
CA ASP A 145 -24.65 7.11 18.53
C ASP A 145 -24.97 6.22 19.73
N GLU A 146 -25.89 6.65 20.59
CA GLU A 146 -26.36 5.90 21.76
C GLU A 146 -27.12 4.65 21.36
N GLU A 147 -28.02 4.73 20.38
CA GLU A 147 -28.76 3.60 19.83
C GLU A 147 -27.83 2.59 19.16
N ILE A 148 -26.78 3.06 18.48
CA ILE A 148 -25.76 2.18 17.89
C ILE A 148 -24.95 1.47 18.98
N VAL A 149 -24.55 2.19 20.02
CA VAL A 149 -23.84 1.61 21.18
C VAL A 149 -24.68 0.53 21.83
N GLU A 150 -25.97 0.79 22.05
CA GLU A 150 -26.90 -0.19 22.64
C GLU A 150 -27.08 -1.43 21.76
N ALA A 151 -27.25 -1.23 20.45
CA ALA A 151 -27.47 -2.31 19.50
C ALA A 151 -26.22 -3.17 19.23
N THR A 152 -25.00 -2.57 19.26
CA THR A 152 -23.74 -3.25 18.90
C THR A 152 -22.91 -3.67 20.10
N GLY A 153 -23.07 -3.04 21.26
CA GLY A 153 -22.19 -3.20 22.44
C GLY A 153 -20.79 -2.58 22.27
N LEU A 154 -20.57 -1.78 21.21
CA LEU A 154 -19.31 -1.11 20.97
C LEU A 154 -19.15 0.10 21.90
N LYS A 155 -17.90 0.46 22.23
CA LYS A 155 -17.64 1.71 22.99
C LYS A 155 -17.98 2.95 22.14
N PRO A 156 -18.48 4.05 22.73
CA PRO A 156 -18.85 5.27 21.98
C PRO A 156 -17.74 5.78 21.07
N LYS A 157 -16.48 5.82 21.53
CA LYS A 157 -15.32 6.18 20.71
C LYS A 157 -15.11 5.25 19.50
N ALA A 158 -15.46 3.97 19.62
CA ALA A 158 -15.33 3.02 18.51
C ALA A 158 -16.42 3.24 17.46
N VAL A 159 -17.63 3.61 17.88
CA VAL A 159 -18.74 3.98 16.99
C VAL A 159 -18.38 5.22 16.18
N GLN A 160 -17.93 6.29 16.82
CA GLN A 160 -17.50 7.52 16.14
C GLN A 160 -16.36 7.26 15.15
N LYS A 161 -15.37 6.47 15.57
CA LYS A 161 -14.27 6.08 14.68
C LYS A 161 -14.76 5.25 13.50
N ALA A 162 -15.70 4.34 13.71
CA ALA A 162 -16.24 3.49 12.66
C ALA A 162 -17.07 4.29 11.62
N ARG A 163 -17.82 5.31 12.04
CA ARG A 163 -18.55 6.23 11.17
C ARG A 163 -17.61 7.08 10.31
N ASN A 164 -16.51 7.56 10.89
CA ASN A 164 -15.54 8.45 10.22
C ASN A 164 -14.47 7.69 9.42
N LEU A 165 -14.53 6.35 9.37
CA LEU A 165 -13.59 5.58 8.55
C LEU A 165 -13.79 5.89 7.06
N PRO A 166 -12.75 6.33 6.35
CA PRO A 166 -12.84 6.56 4.91
C PRO A 166 -13.21 5.26 4.21
N THR A 167 -14.19 5.33 3.33
CA THR A 167 -14.68 4.14 2.60
C THR A 167 -13.94 3.98 1.28
N VAL A 168 -13.68 5.07 0.60
CA VAL A 168 -12.94 5.16 -0.67
C VAL A 168 -12.29 6.54 -0.70
N GLY A 169 -11.03 6.63 -1.16
CA GLY A 169 -10.46 7.91 -1.56
C GLY A 169 -11.14 8.40 -2.84
N ALA A 170 -11.17 9.70 -3.08
CA ALA A 170 -11.52 10.23 -4.38
C ALA A 170 -10.48 9.78 -5.41
N SER A 171 -10.91 9.42 -6.61
CA SER A 171 -9.99 9.14 -7.70
C SER A 171 -9.38 10.45 -8.20
N LEU A 172 -8.08 10.44 -8.47
CA LEU A 172 -7.42 11.57 -9.11
C LEU A 172 -7.94 11.82 -10.54
N ASP A 173 -8.50 10.79 -11.15
CA ASP A 173 -9.09 10.84 -12.50
C ASP A 173 -10.57 11.27 -12.48
N ASP A 174 -11.16 11.47 -11.27
CA ASP A 174 -12.54 11.94 -11.19
C ASP A 174 -12.67 13.33 -11.83
N PRO A 175 -13.65 13.51 -12.74
CA PRO A 175 -13.87 14.80 -13.37
C PRO A 175 -14.34 15.84 -12.35
N THR A 176 -13.82 17.05 -12.43
CA THR A 176 -14.17 18.17 -11.56
C THR A 176 -14.78 19.30 -12.37
N GLY A 177 -15.94 19.83 -11.96
CA GLY A 177 -16.63 20.91 -12.69
C GLY A 177 -17.26 20.45 -14.00
N ASP A 178 -17.01 21.15 -15.09
CA ASP A 178 -17.64 20.92 -16.42
C ASP A 178 -17.11 19.66 -17.16
N GLY A 179 -16.30 18.84 -16.53
CA GLY A 179 -15.91 17.52 -17.05
C GLY A 179 -14.63 17.43 -17.84
N ASP A 180 -13.99 18.56 -18.17
CA ASP A 180 -12.72 18.58 -18.95
C ASP A 180 -11.46 18.52 -18.07
N THR A 181 -11.59 18.76 -16.77
CA THR A 181 -10.47 18.72 -15.82
C THR A 181 -10.65 17.62 -14.79
N THR A 182 -9.56 16.95 -14.45
CA THR A 182 -9.53 15.91 -13.39
C THR A 182 -9.06 16.50 -12.06
N LEU A 183 -9.36 15.82 -10.95
CA LEU A 183 -8.89 16.21 -9.62
C LEU A 183 -7.36 16.31 -9.56
N ALA A 184 -6.66 15.47 -10.31
CA ALA A 184 -5.19 15.50 -10.41
C ALA A 184 -4.63 16.85 -10.88
N ALA A 185 -5.36 17.58 -11.75
CA ALA A 185 -4.93 18.87 -12.28
C ALA A 185 -4.89 20.00 -11.23
N PHE A 186 -5.55 19.80 -10.08
CA PHE A 186 -5.56 20.77 -8.99
C PHE A 186 -4.51 20.48 -7.90
N ILE A 187 -3.78 19.39 -8.03
CA ILE A 187 -2.74 19.03 -7.05
C ILE A 187 -1.44 19.71 -7.51
N GLU A 188 -0.91 20.55 -6.64
CA GLU A 188 0.38 21.23 -6.86
C GLU A 188 1.52 20.20 -6.75
N ASP A 189 2.50 20.31 -7.64
CA ASP A 189 3.75 19.57 -7.56
C ASP A 189 4.70 20.31 -6.60
N GLU A 190 4.82 19.80 -5.38
CA GLU A 190 5.68 20.37 -4.33
C GLU A 190 7.19 20.31 -4.69
N ASP A 191 7.57 19.40 -5.59
CA ASP A 191 8.94 19.22 -6.06
C ASP A 191 9.24 20.07 -7.32
N ALA A 192 8.25 20.78 -7.87
CA ALA A 192 8.46 21.65 -9.02
C ALA A 192 9.44 22.76 -8.69
N VAL A 193 10.48 22.86 -9.51
CA VAL A 193 11.49 23.91 -9.35
C VAL A 193 10.85 25.26 -9.68
N ASP A 194 10.74 26.13 -8.69
CA ASP A 194 10.34 27.51 -8.88
C ASP A 194 11.33 28.22 -9.82
N ALA A 195 10.84 28.70 -10.97
CA ALA A 195 11.66 29.33 -11.98
C ALA A 195 12.35 30.59 -11.45
N GLU A 196 11.69 31.38 -10.58
CA GLU A 196 12.29 32.56 -9.96
C GLU A 196 13.43 32.16 -9.01
N LEU A 197 13.21 31.12 -8.21
CA LEU A 197 14.22 30.59 -7.29
C LEU A 197 15.42 30.02 -8.07
N ALA A 198 15.18 29.35 -9.18
CA ALA A 198 16.25 28.80 -10.03
C ALA A 198 17.16 29.91 -10.59
N VAL A 199 16.57 31.00 -11.11
CA VAL A 199 17.31 32.17 -11.59
C VAL A 199 18.07 32.86 -10.45
N LEU A 200 17.42 33.05 -9.29
CA LEU A 200 18.05 33.63 -8.11
C LEU A 200 19.26 32.82 -7.64
N VAL A 201 19.14 31.51 -7.59
CA VAL A 201 20.24 30.60 -7.21
C VAL A 201 21.38 30.67 -8.22
N GLN A 202 21.07 30.77 -9.53
CA GLN A 202 22.08 30.94 -10.58
C GLN A 202 22.82 32.27 -10.43
N ASP A 203 22.10 33.39 -10.25
CA ASP A 203 22.68 34.70 -10.00
C ASP A 203 23.58 34.72 -8.77
N LEU A 204 23.14 34.10 -7.69
CA LEU A 204 23.94 33.96 -6.45
C LEU A 204 25.22 33.14 -6.67
N ARG A 205 25.16 32.08 -7.49
CA ARG A 205 26.34 31.30 -7.88
C ARG A 205 27.31 32.13 -8.66
N GLU A 206 26.89 32.85 -9.74
CA GLU A 206 27.74 33.70 -10.53
C GLU A 206 28.38 34.82 -9.72
N GLN A 207 27.65 35.44 -8.82
CA GLN A 207 28.17 36.50 -7.95
C GLN A 207 29.15 35.92 -6.88
N SER A 208 28.90 34.74 -6.35
CA SER A 208 29.83 34.09 -5.43
C SER A 208 31.15 33.69 -6.13
N GLU A 209 31.07 33.22 -7.36
CA GLU A 209 32.27 32.95 -8.17
C GLU A 209 33.12 34.22 -8.39
N LYS A 210 32.52 35.35 -8.79
CA LYS A 210 33.21 36.64 -8.91
C LYS A 210 33.88 37.09 -7.62
N ILE A 211 33.28 36.81 -6.46
CA ILE A 211 33.88 37.13 -5.18
C ILE A 211 35.12 36.24 -4.90
N LEU A 212 35.04 34.95 -5.30
CA LEU A 212 36.11 33.97 -5.13
C LEU A 212 37.28 34.16 -6.13
N ASP A 213 37.06 34.79 -7.30
CA ASP A 213 38.09 35.02 -8.32
C ASP A 213 39.26 35.87 -7.84
N ASP A 214 39.07 36.70 -6.81
CA ASP A 214 40.14 37.49 -6.21
C ASP A 214 41.05 36.68 -5.26
N LEU A 215 40.70 35.45 -4.94
CA LEU A 215 41.56 34.57 -4.18
C LEU A 215 42.58 33.92 -5.10
N ASN A 216 43.79 33.68 -4.57
CA ASN A 216 44.73 32.85 -5.29
C ASN A 216 44.18 31.40 -5.44
N GLU A 217 44.63 30.68 -6.45
CA GLU A 217 44.13 29.33 -6.79
C GLU A 217 44.12 28.37 -5.58
N ARG A 218 45.14 28.43 -4.74
CA ARG A 218 45.21 27.57 -3.57
C ARG A 218 44.16 27.90 -2.52
N ASP A 219 43.96 29.19 -2.22
CA ASP A 219 43.00 29.63 -1.22
C ASP A 219 41.56 29.42 -1.74
N ARG A 220 41.33 29.63 -3.05
CA ARG A 220 40.06 29.29 -3.73
C ARG A 220 39.76 27.80 -3.58
N LEU A 221 40.74 26.93 -3.85
CA LEU A 221 40.56 25.48 -3.68
C LEU A 221 40.18 25.11 -2.23
N ILE A 222 40.84 25.72 -1.24
CA ILE A 222 40.53 25.52 0.18
C ILE A 222 39.07 25.93 0.50
N PHE A 223 38.62 27.05 -0.03
CA PHE A 223 37.22 27.49 0.13
C PHE A 223 36.24 26.55 -0.54
N THR A 224 36.48 26.12 -1.78
CA THR A 224 35.63 25.20 -2.52
C THR A 224 35.52 23.83 -1.80
N LEU A 225 36.64 23.31 -1.31
CA LEU A 225 36.64 22.06 -0.54
C LEU A 225 35.93 22.17 0.83
N ARG A 226 35.87 23.38 1.41
CA ARG A 226 35.21 23.58 2.71
C ARG A 226 33.74 23.90 2.63
N TYR A 227 33.30 24.65 1.62
CA TYR A 227 31.95 25.20 1.52
C TYR A 227 31.20 24.77 0.24
N GLY A 228 31.82 23.93 -0.61
CA GLY A 228 31.21 23.36 -1.80
C GLY A 228 30.16 22.27 -1.48
N GLU A 229 29.74 21.56 -2.51
CA GLU A 229 28.68 20.53 -2.41
C GLU A 229 29.03 19.39 -1.43
N GLU A 230 30.29 19.00 -1.36
CA GLU A 230 30.79 18.00 -0.42
C GLU A 230 31.80 18.62 0.57
N PRO A 231 31.34 19.18 1.69
CA PRO A 231 32.22 19.88 2.63
C PRO A 231 33.19 18.94 3.36
N MET A 232 34.48 19.22 3.21
CA MET A 232 35.54 18.43 3.84
C MET A 232 35.95 19.00 5.21
N SER A 233 36.52 18.14 6.06
CA SER A 233 37.14 18.56 7.34
C SER A 233 38.42 19.36 7.09
N LEU A 234 38.82 20.18 8.08
CA LEU A 234 40.06 20.96 7.97
C LEU A 234 41.34 20.10 7.87
N GLU A 235 41.27 18.89 8.39
CA GLU A 235 42.36 17.91 8.37
C GLU A 235 42.52 17.30 6.98
N GLU A 236 41.39 16.82 6.39
CA GLU A 236 41.36 16.30 5.01
C GLU A 236 41.77 17.35 3.97
N ILE A 237 41.37 18.62 4.16
CA ILE A 237 41.79 19.71 3.30
C ILE A 237 43.29 19.92 3.45
N GLY A 238 43.81 19.89 4.69
CA GLY A 238 45.24 19.99 4.98
C GLY A 238 46.05 18.95 4.24
N ASP A 239 45.62 17.70 4.30
CA ASP A 239 46.28 16.57 3.61
C ASP A 239 46.26 16.75 2.08
N LYS A 240 45.15 17.23 1.49
CA LYS A 240 45.06 17.47 0.05
C LYS A 240 45.95 18.62 -0.43
N VAL A 241 46.09 19.68 0.36
CA VAL A 241 46.80 20.90 -0.05
C VAL A 241 48.21 20.96 0.49
N GLY A 242 48.64 19.98 1.30
CA GLY A 242 49.96 19.89 1.90
C GLY A 242 50.17 20.94 3.01
N LEU A 243 49.14 21.24 3.82
CA LEU A 243 49.16 22.21 4.90
C LEU A 243 48.67 21.58 6.20
N THR A 244 49.13 22.16 7.34
CA THR A 244 48.59 21.75 8.63
C THR A 244 47.15 22.24 8.81
N ARG A 245 46.34 21.50 9.58
CA ARG A 245 44.97 21.86 9.95
C ARG A 245 44.85 23.31 10.44
N GLU A 246 45.78 23.76 11.29
CA GLU A 246 45.76 25.10 11.84
C GLU A 246 46.05 26.15 10.75
N ARG A 247 46.94 25.82 9.80
CA ARG A 247 47.23 26.71 8.68
C ARG A 247 46.03 26.88 7.73
N VAL A 248 45.30 25.81 7.47
CA VAL A 248 44.03 25.86 6.70
C VAL A 248 43.00 26.73 7.43
N ARG A 249 42.87 26.61 8.75
CA ARG A 249 41.98 27.45 9.56
C ARG A 249 42.36 28.95 9.47
N GLN A 250 43.64 29.27 9.57
CA GLN A 250 44.13 30.67 9.48
C GLN A 250 43.81 31.27 8.09
N ILE A 251 44.02 30.51 7.01
CA ILE A 251 43.75 30.96 5.65
C ILE A 251 42.22 31.22 5.47
N LEU A 252 41.38 30.34 5.95
CA LEU A 252 39.93 30.50 5.92
C LEU A 252 39.47 31.73 6.69
N GLU A 253 39.97 31.94 7.92
CA GLU A 253 39.62 33.09 8.76
C GLU A 253 40.01 34.41 8.09
N LYS A 254 41.28 34.51 7.63
CA LYS A 254 41.81 35.71 6.93
C LYS A 254 40.96 36.07 5.72
N ASN A 255 40.70 35.09 4.86
CA ASN A 255 39.98 35.33 3.61
C ASN A 255 38.47 35.58 3.85
N LYS A 256 37.87 34.97 4.88
CA LYS A 256 36.47 35.18 5.27
C LYS A 256 36.15 36.65 5.59
N VAL A 257 37.07 37.33 6.26
CA VAL A 257 36.92 38.78 6.55
C VAL A 257 36.94 39.61 5.28
N SER A 258 37.87 39.35 4.36
CA SER A 258 38.00 40.01 3.08
C SER A 258 36.78 39.78 2.19
N LEU A 259 36.33 38.52 2.08
CA LEU A 259 35.17 38.15 1.25
C LEU A 259 33.88 38.75 1.81
N ARG A 260 33.68 38.77 3.14
CA ARG A 260 32.50 39.45 3.73
C ARG A 260 32.48 40.96 3.44
N ALA A 261 33.62 41.66 3.45
CA ALA A 261 33.67 43.07 3.11
C ALA A 261 33.27 43.31 1.64
N LYS A 262 33.62 42.40 0.71
CA LYS A 262 33.26 42.46 -0.69
C LYS A 262 31.76 42.13 -0.89
N ALA A 263 31.29 41.04 -0.27
CA ALA A 263 29.87 40.67 -0.33
C ALA A 263 28.95 41.83 0.08
N ARG A 264 29.32 42.55 1.15
CA ARG A 264 28.59 43.76 1.56
C ARG A 264 28.61 44.90 0.51
N LYS A 265 29.73 45.07 -0.21
CA LYS A 265 29.80 46.07 -1.29
C LYS A 265 28.95 45.71 -2.52
N LEU A 266 28.69 44.43 -2.72
CA LEU A 266 27.83 43.88 -3.77
C LEU A 266 26.34 43.78 -3.34
N GLY A 267 26.02 44.26 -2.12
CA GLY A 267 24.63 44.25 -1.64
C GLY A 267 24.21 43.03 -0.82
N PHE A 268 25.15 42.14 -0.53
CA PHE A 268 24.93 41.00 0.37
C PHE A 268 25.30 41.36 1.83
N GLY A 269 24.35 41.82 2.59
CA GLY A 269 24.60 42.25 3.94
C GLY A 269 23.45 42.00 4.90
#